data_bfd638bff92a6b069a8da2775a8394dc
#
_entry.id   bfd638bff92a6b069a8da2775a8394dc
#
_cell.length_a   1.000
_cell.length_b   1.000
_cell.length_c   1.000
_cell.angle_alpha   90.00
_cell.angle_beta   90.00
_cell.angle_gamma   90.00
#
_symmetry.space_group_name_H-M   'P 1'
#
loop_
_entity.id
_entity.type
_entity.pdbx_description
1 polymer ?
#
loop_
_entity_poly.entity_id
_entity_poly.type
_entity_poly.pdbx_seq_one_letter_code
_entity_poly.pdbx_strand_id
1 'polypeptide(L)'
;HSPMYFFLGNLALMDSCCSCAITPKMLENFFSEDRMISLNECMVQFYFLCLAETADCFLLAAMAYDRYVAICSPLQYHTRMSKKLCVQMTIGTFIASNLHSMIHAGLLLRLTFCRSNQIDHFFCDILPLYRLSCTDPYLNELMIYIFSMPIQIFTIATVLISYICIIFTVFKMKSKEGRGKAFSTCASHFLSVLIFYICLLMYIRPFEKGDKDIPVAIFYTIVIPLLNPLIYTFRN
;
A
#
# COMPACT_ATOMS: atom_id res chain seq x y z
N HIS A 1 -0.79 19.56 -15.93
CA HIS A 1 -0.38 18.35 -15.25
C HIS A 1 -0.06 18.67 -13.79
N SER A 2 -0.99 18.37 -12.88
CA SER A 2 -0.81 18.53 -11.45
C SER A 2 0.06 17.36 -10.91
N PRO A 3 1.05 17.59 -10.04
CA PRO A 3 1.82 16.56 -9.35
C PRO A 3 0.95 15.46 -8.71
N MET A 4 -0.17 15.85 -8.12
CA MET A 4 -1.16 14.93 -7.53
C MET A 4 -1.64 13.87 -8.51
N TYR A 5 -2.03 14.26 -9.75
CA TYR A 5 -2.48 13.28 -10.76
C TYR A 5 -1.35 12.40 -11.29
N PHE A 6 -0.12 12.90 -11.26
CA PHE A 6 1.04 12.11 -11.61
C PHE A 6 1.28 10.98 -10.59
N PHE A 7 1.24 11.28 -9.29
CA PHE A 7 1.34 10.26 -8.25
C PHE A 7 0.15 9.30 -8.27
N LEU A 8 -1.06 9.82 -8.47
CA LEU A 8 -2.27 9.01 -8.56
C LEU A 8 -2.21 8.02 -9.74
N GLY A 9 -1.69 8.45 -10.89
CA GLY A 9 -1.50 7.54 -12.03
C GLY A 9 -0.51 6.41 -11.73
N ASN A 10 0.55 6.69 -10.98
CA ASN A 10 1.51 5.66 -10.55
C ASN A 10 0.89 4.74 -9.48
N LEU A 11 0.08 5.26 -8.56
CA LEU A 11 -0.69 4.47 -7.60
C LEU A 11 -1.62 3.48 -8.33
N ALA A 12 -2.43 3.99 -9.28
CA ALA A 12 -3.34 3.16 -10.06
C ALA A 12 -2.60 2.09 -10.89
N LEU A 13 -1.40 2.39 -11.38
CA LEU A 13 -0.55 1.41 -12.07
C LEU A 13 -0.13 0.28 -11.14
N MET A 14 0.30 0.59 -9.92
CA MET A 14 0.68 -0.43 -8.92
C MET A 14 -0.51 -1.27 -8.48
N ASP A 15 -1.64 -0.65 -8.19
CA ASP A 15 -2.89 -1.33 -7.88
C ASP A 15 -3.31 -2.29 -9.00
N SER A 16 -3.18 -1.86 -10.26
CA SER A 16 -3.49 -2.71 -11.42
C SER A 16 -2.53 -3.89 -11.56
N CYS A 17 -1.23 -3.67 -11.35
CA CYS A 17 -0.23 -4.74 -11.37
C CYS A 17 -0.50 -5.77 -10.28
N CYS A 18 -0.82 -5.34 -9.07
CA CYS A 18 -1.18 -6.21 -7.96
C CYS A 18 -2.44 -7.04 -8.28
N SER A 19 -3.48 -6.38 -8.76
CA SER A 19 -4.74 -7.05 -9.15
C SER A 19 -4.53 -8.08 -10.26
N CYS A 20 -3.71 -7.78 -11.27
CA CYS A 20 -3.38 -8.73 -12.34
C CYS A 20 -2.58 -9.94 -11.84
N ALA A 21 -1.77 -9.79 -10.79
CA ALA A 21 -1.02 -10.90 -10.22
C ALA A 21 -1.88 -11.84 -9.36
N ILE A 22 -2.94 -11.32 -8.72
CA ILE A 22 -3.76 -12.07 -7.76
C ILE A 22 -5.03 -12.64 -8.41
N THR A 23 -5.74 -11.83 -9.20
CA THR A 23 -7.09 -12.13 -9.69
C THR A 23 -7.16 -13.41 -10.56
N PRO A 24 -6.24 -13.69 -11.49
CA PRO A 24 -6.35 -14.88 -12.33
C PRO A 24 -6.36 -16.17 -11.51
N LYS A 25 -5.44 -16.30 -10.57
CA LYS A 25 -5.34 -17.49 -9.72
C LYS A 25 -6.48 -17.60 -8.72
N MET A 26 -6.93 -16.46 -8.19
CA MET A 26 -8.12 -16.43 -7.34
C MET A 26 -9.36 -16.93 -8.06
N LEU A 27 -9.58 -16.51 -9.32
CA LEU A 27 -10.69 -16.97 -10.13
C LEU A 27 -10.56 -18.46 -10.47
N GLU A 28 -9.38 -18.93 -10.84
CA GLU A 28 -9.11 -20.35 -11.08
C GLU A 28 -9.46 -21.19 -9.85
N ASN A 29 -8.96 -20.79 -8.67
CA ASN A 29 -9.23 -21.49 -7.40
C ASN A 29 -10.71 -21.42 -6.98
N PHE A 30 -11.46 -20.42 -7.42
CA PHE A 30 -12.89 -20.30 -7.12
C PHE A 30 -13.73 -21.30 -7.92
N PHE A 31 -13.32 -21.61 -9.16
CA PHE A 31 -14.03 -22.55 -10.04
C PHE A 31 -13.46 -23.98 -10.02
N SER A 32 -12.32 -24.20 -9.36
CA SER A 32 -11.66 -25.50 -9.27
C SER A 32 -11.92 -26.17 -7.92
N GLU A 33 -12.07 -27.50 -7.93
CA GLU A 33 -12.11 -28.29 -6.69
C GLU A 33 -10.71 -28.39 -6.06
N ASP A 34 -9.66 -28.37 -6.88
CA ASP A 34 -8.26 -28.43 -6.46
C ASP A 34 -7.70 -27.02 -6.25
N ARG A 35 -7.78 -26.52 -5.02
CA ARG A 35 -7.28 -25.20 -4.61
C ARG A 35 -5.76 -25.22 -4.36
N MET A 36 -4.99 -25.62 -5.37
CA MET A 36 -3.53 -25.66 -5.24
C MET A 36 -2.88 -24.48 -5.95
N ILE A 37 -1.86 -23.90 -5.32
CA ILE A 37 -0.96 -22.94 -5.93
C ILE A 37 0.45 -23.51 -5.93
N SER A 38 1.15 -23.37 -7.05
CA SER A 38 2.56 -23.76 -7.11
C SER A 38 3.43 -22.77 -6.33
N LEU A 39 4.56 -23.22 -5.81
CA LEU A 39 5.49 -22.35 -5.07
C LEU A 39 5.96 -21.17 -5.93
N ASN A 40 6.21 -21.38 -7.23
CA ASN A 40 6.64 -20.31 -8.13
C ASN A 40 5.55 -19.27 -8.34
N GLU A 41 4.30 -19.67 -8.54
CA GLU A 41 3.16 -18.75 -8.64
C GLU A 41 2.98 -17.96 -7.35
N CYS A 42 3.08 -18.64 -6.21
CA CYS A 42 3.02 -18.03 -4.90
C CYS A 42 4.11 -16.95 -4.73
N MET A 43 5.34 -17.25 -5.10
CA MET A 43 6.47 -16.30 -5.01
C MET A 43 6.25 -15.08 -5.88
N VAL A 44 5.73 -15.26 -7.09
CA VAL A 44 5.41 -14.16 -8.01
C VAL A 44 4.30 -13.28 -7.44
N GLN A 45 3.22 -13.87 -6.95
CA GLN A 45 2.13 -13.12 -6.30
C GLN A 45 2.63 -12.33 -5.10
N PHE A 46 3.39 -12.96 -4.22
CA PHE A 46 3.94 -12.32 -3.04
C PHE A 46 4.87 -11.14 -3.39
N TYR A 47 5.73 -11.33 -4.40
CA TYR A 47 6.62 -10.26 -4.87
C TYR A 47 5.84 -9.03 -5.33
N PHE A 48 4.82 -9.21 -6.19
CA PHE A 48 4.01 -8.09 -6.70
C PHE A 48 3.13 -7.46 -5.61
N LEU A 49 2.60 -8.25 -4.70
CA LEU A 49 1.84 -7.76 -3.55
C LEU A 49 2.72 -6.86 -2.66
N CYS A 50 3.89 -7.33 -2.28
CA CYS A 50 4.84 -6.59 -1.46
C CYS A 50 5.36 -5.32 -2.17
N LEU A 51 5.57 -5.39 -3.50
CA LEU A 51 5.95 -4.26 -4.33
C LEU A 51 4.87 -3.17 -4.33
N ALA A 52 3.62 -3.55 -4.59
CA ALA A 52 2.50 -2.62 -4.64
C ALA A 52 2.25 -1.97 -3.27
N GLU A 53 2.16 -2.78 -2.21
CA GLU A 53 1.94 -2.28 -0.83
C GLU A 53 3.00 -1.25 -0.42
N THR A 54 4.27 -1.54 -0.68
CA THR A 54 5.36 -0.64 -0.33
C THR A 54 5.33 0.63 -1.19
N ALA A 55 5.03 0.52 -2.48
CA ALA A 55 4.90 1.66 -3.37
C ALA A 55 3.72 2.56 -2.96
N ASP A 56 2.60 1.98 -2.58
CA ASP A 56 1.42 2.70 -2.11
C ASP A 56 1.70 3.52 -0.85
N CYS A 57 2.43 2.96 0.12
CA CYS A 57 2.87 3.68 1.30
C CYS A 57 3.64 4.96 0.94
N PHE A 58 4.63 4.85 0.06
CA PHE A 58 5.44 6.00 -0.36
C PHE A 58 4.67 6.98 -1.22
N LEU A 59 3.84 6.52 -2.16
CA LEU A 59 3.04 7.38 -3.02
C LEU A 59 1.98 8.15 -2.22
N LEU A 60 1.31 7.52 -1.27
CA LEU A 60 0.37 8.19 -0.37
C LEU A 60 1.07 9.25 0.50
N ALA A 61 2.27 8.96 1.00
CA ALA A 61 3.06 9.95 1.72
C ALA A 61 3.50 11.12 0.82
N ALA A 62 3.91 10.86 -0.42
CA ALA A 62 4.24 11.89 -1.41
C ALA A 62 3.04 12.77 -1.76
N MET A 63 1.85 12.17 -1.89
CA MET A 63 0.60 12.89 -2.12
C MET A 63 0.20 13.73 -0.91
N ALA A 64 0.43 13.26 0.32
CA ALA A 64 0.21 14.06 1.53
C ALA A 64 1.15 15.27 1.58
N TYR A 65 2.40 15.08 1.24
CA TYR A 65 3.37 16.18 1.12
C TYR A 65 2.99 17.18 0.02
N ASP A 66 2.52 16.72 -1.15
CA ASP A 66 2.00 17.60 -2.21
C ASP A 66 0.84 18.47 -1.70
N ARG A 67 -0.12 17.89 -0.99
CA ARG A 67 -1.24 18.64 -0.38
C ARG A 67 -0.75 19.65 0.65
N TYR A 68 0.20 19.26 1.49
CA TYR A 68 0.82 20.17 2.46
C TYR A 68 1.45 21.39 1.77
N VAL A 69 2.27 21.19 0.75
CA VAL A 69 2.91 22.30 0.03
C VAL A 69 1.89 23.18 -0.67
N ALA A 70 0.86 22.58 -1.29
CA ALA A 70 -0.18 23.32 -2.01
C ALA A 70 -1.00 24.25 -1.09
N ILE A 71 -1.26 23.84 0.15
CA ILE A 71 -2.12 24.57 1.08
C ILE A 71 -1.31 25.49 1.99
N CYS A 72 -0.19 24.99 2.52
CA CYS A 72 0.60 25.75 3.51
C CYS A 72 1.61 26.71 2.86
N SER A 73 2.01 26.46 1.60
CA SER A 73 2.99 27.28 0.88
C SER A 73 2.62 27.50 -0.58
N PRO A 74 1.44 28.07 -0.90
CA PRO A 74 0.93 28.15 -2.27
C PRO A 74 1.83 28.96 -3.21
N LEU A 75 2.49 29.99 -2.73
CA LEU A 75 3.39 30.82 -3.53
C LEU A 75 4.67 30.08 -3.97
N GLN A 76 5.09 29.08 -3.19
CA GLN A 76 6.29 28.28 -3.47
C GLN A 76 5.94 26.90 -4.08
N TYR A 77 4.67 26.64 -4.37
CA TYR A 77 4.22 25.33 -4.81
C TYR A 77 4.96 24.85 -6.08
N HIS A 78 5.01 25.68 -7.11
CA HIS A 78 5.67 25.32 -8.37
C HIS A 78 7.18 25.10 -8.26
N THR A 79 7.82 25.78 -7.30
CA THR A 79 9.25 25.64 -7.05
C THR A 79 9.54 24.39 -6.24
N ARG A 80 8.74 24.13 -5.17
CA ARG A 80 8.91 22.97 -4.28
C ARG A 80 8.43 21.67 -4.90
N MET A 81 7.33 21.69 -5.66
CA MET A 81 6.77 20.53 -6.36
C MET A 81 7.10 20.58 -7.86
N SER A 82 8.40 20.73 -8.17
CA SER A 82 8.88 20.71 -9.56
C SER A 82 8.68 19.33 -10.21
N LYS A 83 8.49 19.29 -11.54
CA LYS A 83 8.40 18.03 -12.30
C LYS A 83 9.58 17.09 -12.01
N LYS A 84 10.79 17.67 -11.91
CA LYS A 84 12.02 16.92 -11.60
C LYS A 84 11.90 16.21 -10.24
N LEU A 85 11.44 16.92 -9.20
CA LEU A 85 11.27 16.34 -7.87
C LEU A 85 10.21 15.22 -7.88
N CYS A 86 9.05 15.44 -8.53
CA CYS A 86 8.02 14.42 -8.63
C CYS A 86 8.52 13.13 -9.29
N VAL A 87 9.27 13.25 -10.38
CA VAL A 87 9.89 12.10 -11.07
C VAL A 87 10.93 11.43 -10.18
N GLN A 88 11.77 12.19 -9.48
CA GLN A 88 12.76 11.64 -8.55
C GLN A 88 12.10 10.89 -7.38
N MET A 89 11.04 11.44 -6.79
CA MET A 89 10.28 10.77 -5.73
C MET A 89 9.67 9.46 -6.22
N THR A 90 9.09 9.46 -7.42
CA THR A 90 8.50 8.26 -8.01
C THR A 90 9.55 7.20 -8.33
N ILE A 91 10.66 7.57 -8.93
CA ILE A 91 11.78 6.63 -9.21
C ILE A 91 12.33 6.07 -7.88
N GLY A 92 12.54 6.92 -6.88
CA GLY A 92 12.97 6.49 -5.55
C GLY A 92 11.99 5.51 -4.91
N THR A 93 10.68 5.76 -5.03
CA THR A 93 9.62 4.86 -4.58
C THR A 93 9.75 3.49 -5.24
N PHE A 94 9.85 3.42 -6.57
CA PHE A 94 9.96 2.15 -7.29
C PHE A 94 11.25 1.38 -6.96
N ILE A 95 12.38 2.07 -6.82
CA ILE A 95 13.64 1.42 -6.42
C ILE A 95 13.51 0.85 -5.01
N ALA A 96 13.03 1.64 -4.05
CA ALA A 96 12.87 1.20 -2.67
C ALA A 96 11.88 0.04 -2.53
N SER A 97 10.74 0.12 -3.21
CA SER A 97 9.71 -0.93 -3.19
C SER A 97 10.20 -2.22 -3.85
N ASN A 98 10.93 -2.12 -4.96
CA ASN A 98 11.52 -3.26 -5.63
C ASN A 98 12.55 -3.96 -4.74
N LEU A 99 13.46 -3.21 -4.15
CA LEU A 99 14.49 -3.74 -3.24
C LEU A 99 13.85 -4.42 -2.02
N HIS A 100 12.85 -3.79 -1.41
CA HIS A 100 12.09 -4.36 -0.30
C HIS A 100 11.44 -5.69 -0.68
N SER A 101 10.74 -5.75 -1.82
CA SER A 101 10.09 -6.97 -2.33
C SER A 101 11.09 -8.08 -2.64
N MET A 102 12.22 -7.75 -3.24
CA MET A 102 13.29 -8.72 -3.53
C MET A 102 13.87 -9.33 -2.25
N ILE A 103 14.09 -8.53 -1.21
CA ILE A 103 14.58 -9.01 0.08
C ILE A 103 13.58 -10.01 0.68
N HIS A 104 12.30 -9.65 0.77
CA HIS A 104 11.30 -10.51 1.39
C HIS A 104 10.99 -11.76 0.56
N ALA A 105 10.91 -11.65 -0.76
CA ALA A 105 10.77 -12.81 -1.66
C ALA A 105 11.99 -13.75 -1.56
N GLY A 106 13.20 -13.20 -1.53
CA GLY A 106 14.42 -13.99 -1.33
C GLY A 106 14.44 -14.73 0.01
N LEU A 107 13.94 -14.11 1.07
CA LEU A 107 13.82 -14.73 2.39
C LEU A 107 12.76 -15.87 2.40
N LEU A 108 11.70 -15.77 1.60
CA LEU A 108 10.74 -16.86 1.46
C LEU A 108 11.34 -18.09 0.76
N LEU A 109 12.24 -17.90 -0.21
CA LEU A 109 12.94 -19.01 -0.88
C LEU A 109 13.81 -19.85 0.07
N ARG A 110 14.18 -19.31 1.23
CA ARG A 110 14.93 -20.01 2.27
C ARG A 110 14.06 -21.02 3.03
N LEU A 111 12.74 -20.84 3.03
CA LEU A 111 11.83 -21.69 3.77
C LEU A 111 11.62 -23.02 3.06
N THR A 112 11.60 -24.12 3.82
CA THR A 112 11.25 -25.46 3.34
C THR A 112 9.85 -25.79 3.80
N PHE A 113 9.01 -26.28 2.90
CA PHE A 113 7.62 -26.64 3.18
C PHE A 113 7.48 -28.16 3.21
N CYS A 114 7.13 -28.75 4.38
CA CYS A 114 7.10 -30.21 4.60
C CYS A 114 5.66 -30.77 4.69
N ARG A 115 4.65 -29.92 4.76
CA ARG A 115 3.24 -30.33 4.77
C ARG A 115 2.65 -30.23 3.37
N SER A 116 1.42 -30.74 3.20
CA SER A 116 0.73 -30.71 1.91
C SER A 116 0.86 -29.31 1.26
N ASN A 117 1.15 -29.27 -0.03
CA ASN A 117 1.27 -28.02 -0.83
C ASN A 117 -0.06 -27.27 -0.97
N GLN A 118 -1.05 -27.56 -0.14
CA GLN A 118 -2.35 -26.90 -0.10
C GLN A 118 -2.29 -25.72 0.88
N ILE A 119 -2.44 -24.54 0.32
CA ILE A 119 -2.59 -23.30 1.07
C ILE A 119 -4.09 -23.02 1.14
N ASP A 120 -4.69 -23.17 2.32
CA ASP A 120 -6.10 -22.84 2.58
C ASP A 120 -6.34 -21.32 2.56
N HIS A 121 -5.89 -20.68 1.49
CA HIS A 121 -6.08 -19.26 1.28
C HIS A 121 -6.24 -18.96 -0.22
N PHE A 122 -6.99 -17.88 -0.56
CA PHE A 122 -7.27 -17.56 -1.96
C PHE A 122 -6.11 -16.86 -2.67
N PHE A 123 -5.08 -16.45 -1.97
CA PHE A 123 -3.81 -15.92 -2.50
C PHE A 123 -2.63 -16.29 -1.61
N CYS A 124 -1.43 -16.06 -2.11
CA CYS A 124 -0.21 -16.36 -1.41
C CYS A 124 0.15 -15.25 -0.40
N ASP A 125 -0.12 -15.54 0.87
CA ASP A 125 0.18 -14.64 1.98
C ASP A 125 1.33 -15.15 2.85
N ILE A 126 2.06 -14.22 3.47
CA ILE A 126 3.26 -14.52 4.24
C ILE A 126 2.97 -15.32 5.52
N LEU A 127 1.88 -15.00 6.22
CA LEU A 127 1.55 -15.63 7.51
C LEU A 127 1.13 -17.10 7.36
N PRO A 128 0.23 -17.47 6.43
CA PRO A 128 -0.03 -18.87 6.12
C PRO A 128 1.22 -19.64 5.70
N LEU A 129 2.11 -19.03 4.91
CA LEU A 129 3.36 -19.65 4.49
C LEU A 129 4.29 -19.97 5.67
N TYR A 130 4.41 -19.08 6.64
CA TYR A 130 5.22 -19.33 7.84
C TYR A 130 4.70 -20.51 8.65
N ARG A 131 3.37 -20.71 8.69
CA ARG A 131 2.75 -21.84 9.39
C ARG A 131 2.97 -23.19 8.70
N LEU A 132 3.14 -23.17 7.38
CA LEU A 132 3.43 -24.38 6.57
C LEU A 132 4.92 -24.69 6.52
N SER A 133 5.77 -23.78 6.95
CA SER A 133 7.23 -23.95 6.94
C SER A 133 7.69 -24.94 8.03
N CYS A 134 8.64 -25.80 7.66
CA CYS A 134 9.41 -26.62 8.60
C CYS A 134 10.68 -25.93 9.08
N THR A 135 11.13 -24.91 8.34
CA THR A 135 12.23 -24.05 8.75
C THR A 135 11.69 -23.00 9.70
N ASP A 136 12.46 -22.70 10.75
CA ASP A 136 12.11 -21.63 11.69
C ASP A 136 11.99 -20.28 10.93
N PRO A 137 10.82 -19.64 10.93
CA PRO A 137 10.58 -18.37 10.23
C PRO A 137 11.13 -17.16 10.99
N TYR A 138 11.76 -17.33 12.16
CA TYR A 138 12.23 -16.23 13.01
C TYR A 138 13.04 -15.17 12.27
N LEU A 139 13.95 -15.58 11.38
CA LEU A 139 14.73 -14.61 10.60
C LEU A 139 13.83 -13.80 9.63
N ASN A 140 12.85 -14.44 9.03
CA ASN A 140 11.90 -13.78 8.13
C ASN A 140 11.05 -12.76 8.89
N GLU A 141 10.55 -13.11 10.08
CA GLU A 141 9.82 -12.22 10.96
C GLU A 141 10.68 -11.04 11.42
N LEU A 142 11.91 -11.31 11.83
CA LEU A 142 12.86 -10.27 12.22
C LEU A 142 13.12 -9.26 11.08
N MET A 143 13.23 -9.74 9.84
CA MET A 143 13.46 -8.87 8.68
C MET A 143 12.23 -8.02 8.33
N ILE A 144 11.01 -8.49 8.61
CA ILE A 144 9.81 -7.64 8.52
C ILE A 144 9.92 -6.47 9.50
N TYR A 145 10.31 -6.72 10.74
CA TYR A 145 10.49 -5.64 11.72
C TYR A 145 11.61 -4.66 11.33
N ILE A 146 12.70 -5.14 10.77
CA ILE A 146 13.85 -4.29 10.41
C ILE A 146 13.58 -3.45 9.16
N PHE A 147 12.89 -3.99 8.15
CA PHE A 147 12.69 -3.30 6.86
C PHE A 147 11.30 -2.69 6.72
N SER A 148 10.24 -3.42 7.05
CA SER A 148 8.87 -2.94 6.82
C SER A 148 8.43 -1.93 7.86
N MET A 149 8.74 -2.14 9.15
CA MET A 149 8.33 -1.20 10.21
C MET A 149 8.90 0.21 10.05
N PRO A 150 10.20 0.43 9.73
CA PRO A 150 10.70 1.78 9.48
C PRO A 150 10.03 2.47 8.30
N ILE A 151 9.71 1.75 7.22
CA ILE A 151 8.97 2.29 6.07
C ILE A 151 7.59 2.76 6.52
N GLN A 152 6.85 1.92 7.26
CA GLN A 152 5.52 2.26 7.78
C GLN A 152 5.57 3.48 8.72
N ILE A 153 6.49 3.49 9.67
CA ILE A 153 6.63 4.60 10.62
C ILE A 153 6.96 5.90 9.88
N PHE A 154 7.88 5.87 8.93
CA PHE A 154 8.26 7.04 8.14
C PHE A 154 7.10 7.59 7.32
N THR A 155 6.37 6.74 6.62
CA THR A 155 5.25 7.15 5.76
C THR A 155 4.06 7.64 6.58
N ILE A 156 3.70 6.96 7.67
CA ILE A 156 2.67 7.41 8.61
C ILE A 156 3.04 8.77 9.22
N ALA A 157 4.27 8.94 9.70
CA ALA A 157 4.73 10.20 10.27
C ALA A 157 4.65 11.34 9.25
N THR A 158 5.05 11.10 7.99
CA THR A 158 4.96 12.09 6.91
C THR A 158 3.51 12.51 6.66
N VAL A 159 2.59 11.56 6.60
CA VAL A 159 1.15 11.82 6.43
C VAL A 159 0.61 12.62 7.61
N LEU A 160 0.85 12.17 8.83
CA LEU A 160 0.34 12.82 10.04
C LEU A 160 0.86 14.26 10.16
N ILE A 161 2.15 14.48 9.99
CA ILE A 161 2.76 15.83 10.05
C ILE A 161 2.16 16.73 8.98
N SER A 162 2.02 16.24 7.73
CA SER A 162 1.43 16.99 6.62
C SER A 162 0.00 17.43 6.96
N TYR A 163 -0.84 16.52 7.45
CA TYR A 163 -2.23 16.85 7.79
C TYR A 163 -2.38 17.71 9.03
N ILE A 164 -1.55 17.53 10.03
CA ILE A 164 -1.52 18.45 11.21
C ILE A 164 -1.22 19.88 10.75
N CYS A 165 -0.20 20.08 9.91
CA CYS A 165 0.13 21.40 9.35
C CYS A 165 -0.99 21.97 8.49
N ILE A 166 -1.64 21.14 7.66
CA ILE A 166 -2.80 21.54 6.84
C ILE A 166 -3.93 22.04 7.74
N ILE A 167 -4.29 21.26 8.76
CA ILE A 167 -5.37 21.60 9.69
C ILE A 167 -5.08 22.94 10.39
N PHE A 168 -3.88 23.13 10.95
CA PHE A 168 -3.50 24.40 11.57
C PHE A 168 -3.58 25.57 10.59
N THR A 169 -3.15 25.37 9.35
CA THR A 169 -3.22 26.42 8.30
C THR A 169 -4.66 26.76 7.94
N VAL A 170 -5.50 25.75 7.76
CA VAL A 170 -6.93 25.93 7.42
C VAL A 170 -7.68 26.65 8.55
N PHE A 171 -7.39 26.35 9.82
CA PHE A 171 -8.00 27.08 10.93
C PHE A 171 -7.59 28.56 10.99
N LYS A 172 -6.38 28.90 10.54
CA LYS A 172 -5.91 30.30 10.47
C LYS A 172 -6.49 31.07 9.27
N MET A 173 -7.07 30.41 8.29
CA MET A 173 -7.68 31.08 7.12
C MET A 173 -8.93 31.87 7.54
N LYS A 174 -8.98 33.16 7.18
CA LYS A 174 -10.13 34.04 7.48
C LYS A 174 -11.33 33.78 6.55
N SER A 175 -11.08 33.35 5.30
CA SER A 175 -12.10 33.09 4.29
C SER A 175 -12.80 31.73 4.51
N LYS A 176 -14.10 31.75 4.70
CA LYS A 176 -14.93 30.52 4.79
C LYS A 176 -14.87 29.72 3.49
N GLU A 177 -14.88 30.39 2.35
CA GLU A 177 -14.79 29.76 1.02
C GLU A 177 -13.42 29.07 0.81
N GLY A 178 -12.33 29.74 1.18
CA GLY A 178 -10.98 29.17 1.12
C GLY A 178 -10.83 27.93 1.99
N ARG A 179 -11.41 27.94 3.20
CA ARG A 179 -11.44 26.78 4.10
C ARG A 179 -12.20 25.62 3.49
N GLY A 180 -13.38 25.87 2.93
CA GLY A 180 -14.20 24.85 2.27
C GLY A 180 -13.48 24.20 1.10
N LYS A 181 -12.84 24.98 0.23
CA LYS A 181 -12.04 24.48 -0.89
C LYS A 181 -10.85 23.64 -0.42
N ALA A 182 -10.09 24.10 0.57
CA ALA A 182 -8.96 23.37 1.12
C ALA A 182 -9.39 22.03 1.72
N PHE A 183 -10.44 22.03 2.56
CA PHE A 183 -10.99 20.82 3.15
C PHE A 183 -11.49 19.84 2.10
N SER A 184 -12.29 20.34 1.15
CA SER A 184 -12.76 19.54 0.03
C SER A 184 -11.60 18.92 -0.75
N THR A 185 -10.49 19.64 -0.99
CA THR A 185 -9.33 19.16 -1.73
C THR A 185 -8.58 18.04 -1.01
N CYS A 186 -8.58 18.04 0.31
CA CYS A 186 -7.88 17.03 1.11
C CYS A 186 -8.73 15.80 1.45
N ALA A 187 -10.06 15.94 1.46
CA ALA A 187 -10.96 14.90 1.98
C ALA A 187 -10.81 13.55 1.28
N SER A 188 -10.71 13.54 -0.05
CA SER A 188 -10.55 12.28 -0.81
C SER A 188 -9.23 11.58 -0.51
N HIS A 189 -8.13 12.34 -0.50
CA HIS A 189 -6.83 11.76 -0.17
C HIS A 189 -6.77 11.30 1.29
N PHE A 190 -7.31 12.09 2.23
CA PHE A 190 -7.38 11.69 3.63
C PHE A 190 -8.20 10.40 3.82
N LEU A 191 -9.32 10.27 3.11
CA LEU A 191 -10.13 9.05 3.14
C LEU A 191 -9.36 7.83 2.62
N SER A 192 -8.66 7.96 1.48
CA SER A 192 -7.84 6.88 0.92
C SER A 192 -6.73 6.46 1.90
N VAL A 193 -6.03 7.41 2.48
CA VAL A 193 -4.99 7.17 3.49
C VAL A 193 -5.57 6.47 4.72
N LEU A 194 -6.71 6.94 5.22
CA LEU A 194 -7.37 6.36 6.39
C LEU A 194 -7.77 4.90 6.13
N ILE A 195 -8.39 4.62 5.00
CA ILE A 195 -8.80 3.27 4.60
C ILE A 195 -7.56 2.37 4.49
N PHE A 196 -6.51 2.83 3.79
CA PHE A 196 -5.27 2.07 3.60
C PHE A 196 -4.65 1.68 4.95
N TYR A 197 -4.43 2.62 5.85
CA TYR A 197 -3.79 2.32 7.14
C TYR A 197 -4.67 1.56 8.12
N ILE A 198 -6.00 1.75 8.10
CA ILE A 198 -6.91 0.92 8.91
C ILE A 198 -6.83 -0.53 8.47
N CYS A 199 -6.86 -0.80 7.16
CA CYS A 199 -6.78 -2.16 6.63
C CYS A 199 -5.42 -2.79 6.92
N LEU A 200 -4.33 -2.03 6.78
CA LEU A 200 -3.00 -2.48 7.14
C LEU A 200 -2.89 -2.84 8.63
N LEU A 201 -3.44 -2.01 9.53
CA LEU A 201 -3.48 -2.30 10.96
C LEU A 201 -4.33 -3.53 11.30
N MET A 202 -5.43 -3.75 10.58
CA MET A 202 -6.25 -4.94 10.74
C MET A 202 -5.50 -6.19 10.29
N TYR A 203 -4.65 -6.06 9.25
CA TYR A 203 -3.83 -7.14 8.74
C TYR A 203 -2.65 -7.51 9.67
N ILE A 204 -2.00 -6.54 10.29
CA ILE A 204 -0.83 -6.75 11.18
C ILE A 204 -1.23 -7.30 12.57
N ARG A 205 -2.51 -7.32 12.93
CA ARG A 205 -2.94 -7.85 14.23
C ARG A 205 -2.44 -9.28 14.44
N PRO A 206 -1.92 -9.62 15.66
CA PRO A 206 -1.56 -10.99 15.97
C PRO A 206 -2.81 -11.88 15.83
N PHE A 207 -2.68 -12.85 14.97
CA PHE A 207 -3.75 -13.78 14.61
C PHE A 207 -4.18 -14.64 15.78
N GLU A 208 -5.34 -14.40 16.35
CA GLU A 208 -6.11 -15.45 17.03
C GLU A 208 -6.74 -16.34 15.94
N LYS A 209 -6.55 -17.67 16.08
CA LYS A 209 -6.97 -18.71 15.13
C LYS A 209 -8.42 -18.54 14.67
N GLY A 210 -8.66 -18.29 13.38
CA GLY A 210 -10.01 -18.34 12.80
C GLY A 210 -10.10 -17.79 11.37
N ASP A 211 -11.09 -18.27 10.61
CA ASP A 211 -11.42 -17.90 9.22
C ASP A 211 -11.82 -16.42 8.99
N LYS A 212 -11.64 -15.56 9.99
CA LYS A 212 -12.08 -14.16 9.96
C LYS A 212 -11.19 -13.25 9.12
N ASP A 213 -10.06 -13.77 8.65
CA ASP A 213 -9.03 -12.97 8.00
C ASP A 213 -9.23 -12.86 6.50
N ILE A 214 -9.94 -13.82 5.89
CA ILE A 214 -10.23 -13.83 4.45
C ILE A 214 -10.96 -12.57 3.99
N PRO A 215 -12.04 -12.09 4.65
CA PRO A 215 -12.72 -10.87 4.24
C PRO A 215 -11.84 -9.63 4.31
N VAL A 216 -10.96 -9.53 5.32
CA VAL A 216 -10.03 -8.40 5.47
C VAL A 216 -8.99 -8.42 4.37
N ALA A 217 -8.45 -9.58 4.06
CA ALA A 217 -7.48 -9.75 2.99
C ALA A 217 -8.09 -9.43 1.61
N ILE A 218 -9.32 -9.87 1.31
CA ILE A 218 -10.06 -9.49 0.08
C ILE A 218 -10.26 -7.99 0.02
N PHE A 219 -10.67 -7.38 1.13
CA PHE A 219 -10.90 -5.94 1.17
C PHE A 219 -9.62 -5.17 0.88
N TYR A 220 -8.50 -5.58 1.47
CA TYR A 220 -7.21 -4.95 1.28
C TYR A 220 -6.65 -5.14 -0.15
N THR A 221 -6.69 -6.35 -0.67
CA THR A 221 -6.03 -6.68 -1.95
C THR A 221 -6.86 -6.33 -3.19
N ILE A 222 -8.18 -6.24 -3.06
CA ILE A 222 -9.10 -6.04 -4.20
C ILE A 222 -9.90 -4.75 -4.06
N VAL A 223 -10.53 -4.53 -2.90
CA VAL A 223 -11.47 -3.41 -2.75
C VAL A 223 -10.73 -2.07 -2.70
N ILE A 224 -9.60 -1.97 -1.98
CA ILE A 224 -8.83 -0.73 -1.91
C ILE A 224 -8.29 -0.30 -3.27
N PRO A 225 -7.61 -1.16 -4.07
CA PRO A 225 -7.18 -0.82 -5.41
C PRO A 225 -8.31 -0.33 -6.32
N LEU A 226 -9.50 -0.90 -6.19
CA LEU A 226 -10.68 -0.47 -6.95
C LEU A 226 -11.26 0.85 -6.44
N LEU A 227 -11.21 1.10 -5.13
CA LEU A 227 -11.75 2.32 -4.53
C LEU A 227 -10.85 3.54 -4.78
N ASN A 228 -9.54 3.39 -4.84
CA ASN A 228 -8.61 4.49 -5.04
C ASN A 228 -8.97 5.33 -6.28
N PRO A 229 -9.08 4.77 -7.51
CA PRO A 229 -9.49 5.54 -8.68
C PRO A 229 -10.88 6.17 -8.53
N LEU A 230 -11.84 5.48 -7.91
CA LEU A 230 -13.21 5.97 -7.73
C LEU A 230 -13.27 7.16 -6.77
N ILE A 231 -12.60 7.10 -5.62
CA ILE A 231 -12.55 8.18 -4.63
C ILE A 231 -12.00 9.47 -5.25
N TYR A 232 -11.05 9.36 -6.18
CA TYR A 232 -10.45 10.50 -6.85
C TYR A 232 -11.23 10.96 -8.08
N THR A 233 -11.98 10.09 -8.75
CA THR A 233 -12.73 10.41 -9.99
C THR A 233 -14.07 11.06 -9.70
N PHE A 234 -14.82 10.58 -8.71
CA PHE A 234 -16.15 11.13 -8.35
C PHE A 234 -16.13 12.57 -7.82
N ARG A 235 -14.96 13.18 -7.76
CA ARG A 235 -14.78 14.51 -7.24
C ARG A 235 -14.57 15.60 -8.33
N ASN A 236 -14.37 15.23 -9.55
CA ASN A 236 -14.32 16.12 -10.71
C ASN A 236 -15.67 16.08 -11.42
#